data_ee6ddd09e846f9124ced5a1c5c0fe2bb
#
_entry.id   ee6ddd09e846f9124ced5a1c5c0fe2bb
#
_cell.length_a   1.000
_cell.length_b   1.000
_cell.length_c   1.000
_cell.angle_alpha   90.00
_cell.angle_beta   90.00
_cell.angle_gamma   90.00
#
_symmetry.space_group_name_H-M   'P 1'
#
loop_
_entity.id
_entity.type
_entity.pdbx_description
1 polymer ?
#
loop_
_entity_poly.entity_id
_entity_poly.type
_entity_poly.pdbx_seq_one_letter_code
_entity_poly.pdbx_strand_id
1 'polypeptide(L)'
;VCGPKALIDATIAACNAARFRDEHIHWEQFASTMPTDGDSFEVVLAQTGQTITVAADESILQAVEKIGVSVDFLCREGACGTCETAILAGEAEHYDQYLDDDEKASQKTIMICVSRAKGGSITLDL
;
A
#
# COMPACT_ATOMS: atom_id res chain seq x y z
N VAL A 1 -17.56 -2.87 -13.83
CA VAL A 1 -17.76 -2.30 -12.49
C VAL A 1 -16.41 -1.97 -11.84
N CYS A 2 -16.31 -0.86 -11.20
CA CYS A 2 -15.17 -0.48 -10.37
C CYS A 2 -15.65 0.02 -9.01
N GLY A 3 -14.81 -0.08 -7.99
CA GLY A 3 -15.14 0.36 -6.64
C GLY A 3 -14.52 -0.52 -5.56
N PRO A 4 -15.00 -0.44 -4.31
CA PRO A 4 -14.54 -1.30 -3.22
C PRO A 4 -14.71 -2.79 -3.56
N LYS A 5 -13.80 -3.62 -3.07
CA LYS A 5 -13.81 -5.06 -3.35
C LYS A 5 -15.17 -5.72 -3.07
N ALA A 6 -15.81 -5.35 -1.97
CA ALA A 6 -17.13 -5.88 -1.60
C ALA A 6 -18.22 -5.60 -2.66
N LEU A 7 -18.19 -4.40 -3.27
CA LEU A 7 -19.09 -4.03 -4.35
C LEU A 7 -18.82 -4.84 -5.62
N ILE A 8 -17.54 -5.00 -5.98
CA ILE A 8 -17.12 -5.80 -7.13
C ILE A 8 -17.59 -7.23 -6.97
N ASP A 9 -17.32 -7.87 -5.82
CA ASP A 9 -17.70 -9.24 -5.53
C ASP A 9 -19.24 -9.44 -5.57
N ALA A 10 -19.99 -8.52 -4.97
CA ALA A 10 -21.44 -8.55 -4.98
C ALA A 10 -22.02 -8.42 -6.40
N THR A 11 -21.44 -7.54 -7.22
CA THR A 11 -21.86 -7.33 -8.61
C THR A 11 -21.58 -8.56 -9.47
N ILE A 12 -20.40 -9.16 -9.34
CA ILE A 12 -20.03 -10.39 -10.05
C ILE A 12 -20.98 -11.52 -9.68
N ALA A 13 -21.27 -11.70 -8.38
CA ALA A 13 -22.20 -12.71 -7.91
C ALA A 13 -23.61 -12.50 -8.47
N ALA A 14 -24.09 -11.26 -8.52
CA ALA A 14 -25.40 -10.93 -9.11
C ALA A 14 -25.44 -11.19 -10.62
N CYS A 15 -24.37 -10.87 -11.35
CA CYS A 15 -24.27 -11.15 -12.78
C CYS A 15 -24.27 -12.65 -13.07
N ASN A 16 -23.55 -13.44 -12.29
CA ASN A 16 -23.52 -14.89 -12.41
C ASN A 16 -24.90 -15.52 -12.09
N ALA A 17 -25.59 -15.03 -11.06
CA ALA A 17 -26.95 -15.45 -10.75
C ALA A 17 -27.95 -15.13 -11.87
N ALA A 18 -27.74 -14.02 -12.57
CA ALA A 18 -28.54 -13.61 -13.75
C ALA A 18 -28.11 -14.30 -15.06
N ARG A 19 -27.15 -15.23 -14.99
CA ARG A 19 -26.61 -16.00 -16.13
C ARG A 19 -25.92 -15.16 -17.20
N PHE A 20 -25.30 -14.05 -16.84
CA PHE A 20 -24.36 -13.39 -17.72
C PHE A 20 -23.15 -14.27 -17.94
N ARG A 21 -22.57 -14.26 -19.15
CA ARG A 21 -21.34 -14.98 -19.45
C ARG A 21 -20.17 -14.23 -18.83
N ASP A 22 -19.19 -14.96 -18.30
CA ASP A 22 -18.00 -14.38 -17.67
C ASP A 22 -17.26 -13.41 -18.58
N GLU A 23 -17.25 -13.66 -19.89
CA GLU A 23 -16.65 -12.77 -20.91
C GLU A 23 -17.31 -11.39 -21.03
N HIS A 24 -18.51 -11.23 -20.47
CA HIS A 24 -19.25 -9.95 -20.45
C HIS A 24 -19.19 -9.25 -19.09
N ILE A 25 -18.48 -9.84 -18.11
CA ILE A 25 -18.32 -9.25 -16.78
C ILE A 25 -16.92 -8.62 -16.70
N HIS A 26 -16.87 -7.29 -16.76
CA HIS A 26 -15.63 -6.54 -16.67
C HIS A 26 -15.58 -5.75 -15.36
N TRP A 27 -14.46 -5.84 -14.68
CA TRP A 27 -14.25 -5.12 -13.44
C TRP A 27 -12.79 -4.66 -13.30
N GLU A 28 -12.60 -3.58 -12.55
CA GLU A 28 -11.29 -3.02 -12.20
C GLU A 28 -11.28 -2.70 -10.71
N GLN A 29 -10.20 -3.03 -10.07
CA GLN A 29 -9.96 -2.67 -8.67
C GLN A 29 -8.85 -1.62 -8.62
N PHE A 30 -9.18 -0.43 -8.11
CA PHE A 30 -8.22 0.67 -8.00
C PHE A 30 -7.49 0.71 -6.67
N ALA A 31 -7.96 -0.03 -5.68
CA ALA A 31 -7.33 -0.11 -4.37
C ALA A 31 -6.40 -1.32 -4.27
N SER A 32 -5.23 -1.11 -3.71
CA SER A 32 -4.33 -2.19 -3.31
C SER A 32 -4.68 -2.65 -1.91
N THR A 33 -4.65 -3.95 -1.68
CA THR A 33 -4.85 -4.53 -0.35
C THR A 33 -3.49 -4.77 0.30
N MET A 34 -3.25 -4.14 1.44
CA MET A 34 -2.07 -4.43 2.25
C MET A 34 -2.18 -5.84 2.82
N PRO A 35 -1.16 -6.71 2.66
CA PRO A 35 -1.17 -8.00 3.32
C PRO A 35 -1.13 -7.85 4.83
N THR A 36 -1.89 -8.68 5.53
CA THR A 36 -2.00 -8.66 6.99
C THR A 36 -1.32 -9.86 7.66
N ASP A 37 -0.70 -10.71 6.86
CA ASP A 37 -0.06 -11.96 7.27
C ASP A 37 1.49 -11.90 7.23
N GLY A 38 2.05 -10.71 6.99
CA GLY A 38 3.49 -10.48 7.00
C GLY A 38 4.07 -10.34 8.42
N ASP A 39 5.39 -10.32 8.49
CA ASP A 39 6.11 -10.06 9.74
C ASP A 39 6.14 -8.55 10.05
N SER A 40 6.30 -8.21 11.34
CA SER A 40 6.63 -6.86 11.75
C SER A 40 8.03 -6.46 11.25
N PHE A 41 8.24 -5.19 11.00
CA PHE A 41 9.53 -4.65 10.56
C PHE A 41 9.78 -3.28 11.19
N GLU A 42 11.01 -2.80 11.13
CA GLU A 42 11.41 -1.51 11.64
C GLU A 42 11.49 -0.47 10.53
N VAL A 43 11.07 0.75 10.84
CA VAL A 43 11.24 1.92 9.99
C VAL A 43 12.08 2.95 10.71
N VAL A 44 13.19 3.32 10.10
CA VAL A 44 14.05 4.41 10.58
C VAL A 44 13.62 5.69 9.89
N LEU A 45 13.24 6.68 10.70
CA LEU A 45 12.85 8.01 10.25
C LEU A 45 14.09 8.91 10.27
N ALA A 46 14.68 9.16 9.11
CA ALA A 46 15.98 9.82 9.03
C ALA A 46 15.96 11.29 9.50
N GLN A 47 14.85 12.01 9.26
CA GLN A 47 14.73 13.42 9.66
C GLN A 47 14.53 13.57 11.16
N THR A 48 13.74 12.69 11.77
CA THR A 48 13.44 12.73 13.21
C THR A 48 14.44 11.96 14.06
N GLY A 49 15.22 11.06 13.45
CA GLY A 49 16.15 10.17 14.13
C GLY A 49 15.49 9.07 14.96
N GLN A 50 14.20 8.85 14.75
CA GLN A 50 13.43 7.83 15.47
C GLN A 50 13.38 6.52 14.68
N THR A 51 13.28 5.41 15.40
CA THR A 51 12.98 4.09 14.83
C THR A 51 11.67 3.59 15.40
N ILE A 52 10.76 3.17 14.51
CA ILE A 52 9.45 2.65 14.88
C ILE A 52 9.29 1.22 14.38
N THR A 53 8.49 0.44 15.09
CA THR A 53 8.10 -0.91 14.67
C THR A 53 6.71 -0.86 14.04
N VAL A 54 6.60 -1.39 12.83
CA VAL A 54 5.33 -1.53 12.09
C VAL A 54 4.85 -2.97 12.24
N ALA A 55 3.65 -3.15 12.80
CA ALA A 55 3.05 -4.46 12.99
C ALA A 55 2.61 -5.09 11.66
N ALA A 56 2.36 -6.41 11.67
CA ALA A 56 1.94 -7.15 10.48
C ALA A 56 0.65 -6.61 9.83
N ASP A 57 -0.29 -6.13 10.64
CA ASP A 57 -1.58 -5.59 10.24
C ASP A 57 -1.63 -4.06 10.16
N GLU A 58 -0.47 -3.40 10.21
CA GLU A 58 -0.34 -1.95 10.25
C GLU A 58 0.42 -1.43 9.03
N SER A 59 0.00 -0.29 8.48
CA SER A 59 0.77 0.42 7.47
C SER A 59 1.84 1.30 8.09
N ILE A 60 2.88 1.63 7.31
CA ILE A 60 3.89 2.63 7.73
C ILE A 60 3.20 3.97 8.04
N LEU A 61 2.25 4.38 7.19
CA LEU A 61 1.48 5.62 7.41
C LEU A 61 0.79 5.63 8.78
N GLN A 62 0.10 4.55 9.14
CA GLN A 62 -0.55 4.46 10.46
C GLN A 62 0.46 4.50 11.61
N ALA A 63 1.60 3.85 11.46
CA ALA A 63 2.65 3.83 12.47
C ALA A 63 3.28 5.22 12.70
N VAL A 64 3.54 5.98 11.64
CA VAL A 64 4.09 7.35 11.75
C VAL A 64 3.06 8.33 12.30
N GLU A 65 1.79 8.18 11.97
CA GLU A 65 0.71 8.98 12.54
C GLU A 65 0.59 8.82 14.06
N LYS A 66 0.77 7.59 14.56
CA LYS A 66 0.71 7.30 16.02
C LYS A 66 1.77 8.05 16.83
N ILE A 67 2.93 8.29 16.26
CA ILE A 67 4.01 9.03 16.93
C ILE A 67 3.98 10.54 16.65
N GLY A 68 2.96 11.02 15.94
CA GLY A 68 2.76 12.45 15.67
C GLY A 68 3.55 13.00 14.49
N VAL A 69 4.13 12.15 13.64
CA VAL A 69 4.79 12.58 12.40
C VAL A 69 3.72 12.88 11.36
N SER A 70 3.74 14.09 10.82
CA SER A 70 2.81 14.52 9.79
C SER A 70 3.32 14.12 8.41
N VAL A 71 2.53 13.37 7.67
CA VAL A 71 2.81 12.96 6.30
C VAL A 71 1.60 13.27 5.44
N ASP A 72 1.83 13.71 4.21
CA ASP A 72 0.75 13.92 3.27
C ASP A 72 0.16 12.58 2.82
N PHE A 73 -1.15 12.47 2.83
CA PHE A 73 -1.87 11.31 2.33
C PHE A 73 -3.25 11.72 1.83
N LEU A 74 -3.85 10.88 1.00
CA LEU A 74 -5.19 11.10 0.48
C LEU A 74 -6.02 9.81 0.47
N CYS A 75 -5.69 8.86 -0.42
CA CYS A 75 -6.54 7.68 -0.63
C CYS A 75 -6.34 6.57 0.42
N ARG A 76 -5.18 6.43 1.02
CA ARG A 76 -4.77 5.32 1.92
C ARG A 76 -4.82 3.93 1.27
N GLU A 77 -4.89 3.87 -0.05
CA GLU A 77 -5.13 2.64 -0.82
C GLU A 77 -4.07 2.35 -1.89
N GLY A 78 -2.99 3.14 -1.92
CA GLY A 78 -1.89 2.95 -2.86
C GLY A 78 -2.17 3.40 -4.30
N ALA A 79 -3.17 4.27 -4.52
CA ALA A 79 -3.60 4.66 -5.85
C ALA A 79 -3.26 6.11 -6.24
N CYS A 80 -3.17 7.04 -5.29
CA CYS A 80 -3.06 8.48 -5.60
C CYS A 80 -1.64 9.04 -5.61
N GLY A 81 -0.67 8.35 -5.03
CA GLY A 81 0.72 8.80 -4.95
C GLY A 81 1.02 9.88 -3.91
N THR A 82 0.03 10.39 -3.18
CA THR A 82 0.23 11.51 -2.24
C THR A 82 1.17 11.16 -1.08
N CYS A 83 1.18 9.90 -0.63
CA CYS A 83 2.03 9.44 0.47
C CYS A 83 3.40 8.91 0.01
N GLU A 84 3.81 9.22 -1.22
CA GLU A 84 5.12 8.82 -1.74
C GLU A 84 6.25 9.37 -0.88
N THR A 85 7.15 8.49 -0.45
CA THR A 85 8.25 8.82 0.45
C THR A 85 9.55 8.24 -0.08
N ALA A 86 10.65 9.01 -0.01
CA ALA A 86 11.95 8.56 -0.48
C ALA A 86 12.53 7.47 0.43
N ILE A 87 13.13 6.45 -0.19
CA ILE A 87 13.88 5.40 0.48
C ILE A 87 15.35 5.81 0.53
N LEU A 88 15.92 5.89 1.73
CA LEU A 88 17.33 6.21 1.94
C LEU A 88 18.20 4.96 2.10
N ALA A 89 17.63 3.90 2.68
CA ALA A 89 18.30 2.60 2.82
C ALA A 89 17.24 1.48 2.96
N GLY A 90 17.62 0.27 2.58
CA GLY A 90 16.72 -0.88 2.56
C GLY A 90 15.94 -1.01 1.25
N GLU A 91 15.06 -1.99 1.20
CA GLU A 91 14.23 -2.29 0.04
C GLU A 91 12.76 -2.33 0.44
N ALA A 92 11.91 -1.81 -0.43
CA ALA A 92 10.46 -1.88 -0.28
C ALA A 92 9.88 -3.10 -0.99
N GLU A 93 8.86 -3.68 -0.39
CA GLU A 93 7.94 -4.60 -1.02
C GLU A 93 6.68 -3.81 -1.41
N HIS A 94 6.53 -3.57 -2.71
CA HIS A 94 5.52 -2.67 -3.25
C HIS A 94 4.17 -3.36 -3.41
N TYR A 95 3.13 -2.75 -2.84
CA TYR A 95 1.72 -3.20 -2.96
C TYR A 95 0.83 -2.11 -3.54
N ASP A 96 1.41 -1.00 -3.98
CA ASP A 96 0.69 0.11 -4.62
C ASP A 96 0.43 -0.17 -6.11
N GLN A 97 -0.49 0.61 -6.66
CA GLN A 97 -0.82 0.64 -8.09
C GLN A 97 -0.38 1.95 -8.75
N TYR A 98 0.31 2.81 -8.03
CA TYR A 98 0.75 4.12 -8.51
C TYR A 98 2.07 4.06 -9.27
N LEU A 99 3.08 3.39 -8.70
CA LEU A 99 4.40 3.24 -9.34
C LEU A 99 4.34 2.18 -10.44
N ASP A 100 5.03 2.42 -11.55
CA ASP A 100 5.24 1.41 -12.58
C ASP A 100 6.32 0.38 -12.16
N ASP A 101 6.51 -0.65 -12.98
CA ASP A 101 7.45 -1.72 -12.69
C ASP A 101 8.91 -1.23 -12.61
N ASP A 102 9.29 -0.28 -13.45
CA ASP A 102 10.64 0.30 -13.45
C ASP A 102 10.87 1.17 -12.20
N GLU A 103 9.88 1.95 -11.81
CA GLU A 103 9.92 2.75 -10.58
C GLU A 103 10.01 1.86 -9.34
N LYS A 104 9.23 0.79 -9.28
CA LYS A 104 9.31 -0.19 -8.19
C LYS A 104 10.68 -0.89 -8.15
N ALA A 105 11.21 -1.27 -9.28
CA ALA A 105 12.54 -1.90 -9.36
C ALA A 105 13.67 -0.95 -8.96
N SER A 106 13.50 0.36 -9.15
CA SER A 106 14.50 1.37 -8.79
C SER A 106 14.72 1.52 -7.29
N GLN A 107 13.75 1.13 -6.46
CA GLN A 107 13.80 1.22 -5.00
C GLN A 107 14.09 2.64 -4.47
N LYS A 108 13.61 3.66 -5.16
CA LYS A 108 13.83 5.07 -4.79
C LYS A 108 12.77 5.62 -3.86
N THR A 109 11.53 5.19 -4.05
CA THR A 109 10.37 5.68 -3.29
C THR A 109 9.43 4.54 -2.92
N ILE A 110 8.58 4.80 -1.93
CA ILE A 110 7.59 3.86 -1.40
C ILE A 110 6.28 4.58 -1.11
N MET A 111 5.16 3.91 -1.40
CA MET A 111 3.84 4.36 -0.94
C MET A 111 3.59 3.83 0.47
N ILE A 112 3.78 4.65 1.47
CA ILE A 112 3.76 4.24 2.88
C ILE A 112 2.37 3.82 3.39
N CYS A 113 1.31 4.06 2.63
CA CYS A 113 -0.05 3.67 3.02
C CYS A 113 -0.34 2.16 2.80
N VAL A 114 0.38 1.48 1.90
CA VAL A 114 0.15 0.05 1.60
C VAL A 114 1.41 -0.78 1.49
N SER A 115 2.53 -0.21 1.05
CA SER A 115 3.78 -0.94 0.85
C SER A 115 4.54 -1.17 2.16
N ARG A 116 5.41 -2.16 2.18
CA ARG A 116 6.11 -2.63 3.38
C ARG A 116 7.62 -2.71 3.12
N ALA A 117 8.40 -2.96 4.17
CA ALA A 117 9.80 -3.30 3.99
C ALA A 117 9.93 -4.75 3.52
N LYS A 118 10.80 -5.00 2.54
CA LYS A 118 11.10 -6.35 2.05
C LYS A 118 11.96 -7.15 3.03
N GLY A 119 12.77 -6.47 3.80
CA GLY A 119 13.57 -7.07 4.88
C GLY A 119 13.03 -6.66 6.25
N GLY A 120 13.85 -6.87 7.28
CA GLY A 120 13.50 -6.52 8.66
C GLY A 120 13.47 -5.02 8.95
N SER A 121 14.02 -4.17 8.09
CA SER A 121 14.00 -2.72 8.28
C SER A 121 14.14 -1.94 6.97
N ILE A 122 13.68 -0.69 7.02
CA ILE A 122 13.81 0.29 5.92
C ILE A 122 14.04 1.67 6.51
N THR A 123 14.85 2.50 5.84
CA THR A 123 15.09 3.89 6.24
C THR A 123 14.40 4.82 5.24
N LEU A 124 13.58 5.71 5.76
CA LEU A 124 12.79 6.65 4.98
C LEU A 124 13.16 8.11 5.30
N ASP A 125 12.96 8.97 4.32
CA ASP A 125 13.17 10.42 4.45
C ASP A 125 11.93 11.08 5.12
N LEU A 126 11.81 10.80 6.42
CA LEU A 126 10.73 11.31 7.29
C LEU A 126 11.29 11.85 8.60
#